data_db5ed6c7a3ac45320626061ca9c485b4
#
_entry.id   db5ed6c7a3ac45320626061ca9c485b4
#
_cell.length_a   1.000
_cell.length_b   1.000
_cell.length_c   1.000
_cell.angle_alpha   90.00
_cell.angle_beta   90.00
_cell.angle_gamma   90.00
#
_symmetry.space_group_name_H-M   'P 1'
#
loop_
_entity.id
_entity.type
_entity.pdbx_description
1 polymer ?
#
loop_
_entity_poly.entity_id
_entity_poly.type
_entity_poly.pdbx_seq_one_letter_code
_entity_poly.pdbx_strand_id
1 'polypeptide(L)'
;MSTIKTLAISGAVYGVYRGVKKALDSTVDQADYMARTIYGEARGEGARGMQAVANVIMNRVKKNGWYGASIKDVVLKPWQFSCWNDNDKNSSIIKQANAAQLKQAREIADKVISGELPDITGGATHYYASSIKAPVWTKTMNKTATIGNHYFYA
;
A
#
# COMPACT_ATOMS: atom_id res chain seq x y z
N MET A 1 24.25 -48.05 -2.44
CA MET A 1 23.08 -47.57 -1.68
C MET A 1 23.51 -46.41 -0.82
N SER A 2 23.13 -45.21 -1.21
CA SER A 2 23.46 -43.99 -0.47
C SER A 2 22.35 -43.70 0.53
N THR A 3 22.66 -43.80 1.82
CA THR A 3 21.76 -43.53 2.91
C THR A 3 21.61 -42.00 3.07
N ILE A 4 20.47 -41.44 2.66
CA ILE A 4 20.15 -40.05 2.93
C ILE A 4 19.93 -39.92 4.44
N LYS A 5 20.88 -39.30 5.15
CA LYS A 5 20.71 -38.93 6.56
C LYS A 5 19.71 -37.77 6.61
N THR A 6 18.50 -38.06 7.07
CA THR A 6 17.53 -37.02 7.40
C THR A 6 18.06 -36.24 8.58
N LEU A 7 18.49 -34.99 8.34
CA LEU A 7 18.86 -34.08 9.43
C LEU A 7 17.58 -33.72 10.18
N ALA A 8 17.49 -34.19 11.41
CA ALA A 8 16.48 -33.71 12.35
C ALA A 8 16.79 -32.27 12.73
N ILE A 9 16.05 -31.30 12.22
CA ILE A 9 16.15 -29.90 12.60
C ILE A 9 15.64 -29.81 14.04
N SER A 10 16.46 -29.27 14.95
CA SER A 10 16.06 -29.12 16.36
C SER A 10 14.82 -28.20 16.47
N GLY A 11 13.94 -28.46 17.46
CA GLY A 11 12.72 -27.68 17.65
C GLY A 11 12.93 -26.16 17.72
N ALA A 12 14.07 -25.73 18.29
CA ALA A 12 14.46 -24.32 18.36
C ALA A 12 14.72 -23.72 16.96
N VAL A 13 15.46 -24.41 16.10
CA VAL A 13 15.74 -23.97 14.72
C VAL A 13 14.45 -23.93 13.90
N TYR A 14 13.57 -24.91 14.08
CA TYR A 14 12.26 -24.93 13.42
C TYR A 14 11.37 -23.78 13.87
N GLY A 15 11.37 -23.44 15.16
CA GLY A 15 10.62 -22.30 15.72
C GLY A 15 11.09 -20.96 15.14
N VAL A 16 12.41 -20.74 15.04
CA VAL A 16 12.99 -19.55 14.41
C VAL A 16 12.63 -19.48 12.92
N TYR A 17 12.76 -20.58 12.19
CA TYR A 17 12.38 -20.66 10.77
C TYR A 17 10.91 -20.30 10.53
N ARG A 18 9.98 -20.84 11.34
CA ARG A 18 8.56 -20.49 11.25
C ARG A 18 8.28 -19.02 11.58
N GLY A 19 8.97 -18.47 12.57
CA GLY A 19 8.85 -17.04 12.92
C GLY A 19 9.31 -16.14 11.79
N VAL A 20 10.48 -16.42 11.21
CA VAL A 20 11.01 -15.65 10.06
C VAL A 20 10.11 -15.80 8.84
N LYS A 21 9.66 -17.01 8.52
CA LYS A 21 8.74 -17.25 7.39
C LYS A 21 7.45 -16.46 7.57
N LYS A 22 6.83 -16.51 8.75
CA LYS A 22 5.60 -15.76 9.05
C LYS A 22 5.79 -14.26 8.91
N ALA A 23 6.93 -13.71 9.36
CA ALA A 23 7.25 -12.29 9.22
C ALA A 23 7.43 -11.90 7.74
N LEU A 24 8.13 -12.73 6.94
CA LEU A 24 8.30 -12.50 5.50
C LEU A 24 6.96 -12.56 4.75
N ASP A 25 6.15 -13.59 5.00
CA ASP A 25 4.83 -13.74 4.38
C ASP A 25 3.93 -12.54 4.72
N SER A 26 3.97 -12.04 5.96
CA SER A 26 3.24 -10.84 6.38
C SER A 26 3.70 -9.59 5.63
N THR A 27 5.01 -9.42 5.43
CA THR A 27 5.56 -8.27 4.69
C THR A 27 5.19 -8.32 3.21
N VAL A 28 5.26 -9.50 2.59
CA VAL A 28 4.85 -9.71 1.19
C VAL A 28 3.36 -9.41 1.01
N ASP A 29 2.51 -9.82 1.95
CA ASP A 29 1.07 -9.54 1.94
C ASP A 29 0.80 -8.02 2.02
N GLN A 30 1.46 -7.29 2.93
CA GLN A 30 1.31 -5.84 3.06
C GLN A 30 1.70 -5.09 1.78
N ALA A 31 2.81 -5.48 1.15
CA ALA A 31 3.26 -4.88 -0.09
C ALA A 31 2.34 -5.19 -1.28
N ASP A 32 1.72 -6.37 -1.33
CA ASP A 32 0.73 -6.71 -2.36
C ASP A 32 -0.53 -5.86 -2.22
N TYR A 33 -1.04 -5.68 -1.00
CA TYR A 33 -2.17 -4.79 -0.76
C TYR A 33 -1.87 -3.35 -1.17
N MET A 34 -0.69 -2.82 -0.83
CA MET A 34 -0.29 -1.48 -1.26
C MET A 34 -0.18 -1.39 -2.78
N ALA A 35 0.49 -2.35 -3.43
CA ALA A 35 0.68 -2.35 -4.88
C ALA A 35 -0.65 -2.37 -5.64
N ARG A 36 -1.59 -3.22 -5.25
CA ARG A 36 -2.92 -3.27 -5.85
C ARG A 36 -3.70 -1.97 -5.63
N THR A 37 -3.59 -1.38 -4.45
CA THR A 37 -4.27 -0.11 -4.15
C THR A 37 -3.73 1.01 -5.01
N ILE A 38 -2.41 1.24 -5.06
CA ILE A 38 -1.83 2.33 -5.86
C ILE A 38 -2.01 2.10 -7.37
N TYR A 39 -2.07 0.85 -7.82
CA TYR A 39 -2.43 0.51 -9.19
C TYR A 39 -3.88 0.88 -9.49
N GLY A 40 -4.81 0.55 -8.60
CA GLY A 40 -6.23 0.90 -8.75
C GLY A 40 -6.49 2.40 -8.75
N GLU A 41 -5.85 3.12 -7.83
CA GLU A 41 -6.09 4.55 -7.58
C GLU A 41 -5.29 5.48 -8.53
N ALA A 42 -4.09 5.09 -8.94
CA ALA A 42 -3.15 6.04 -9.55
C ALA A 42 -2.34 5.51 -10.73
N ARG A 43 -2.68 4.36 -11.34
CA ARG A 43 -1.92 3.84 -12.51
C ARG A 43 -1.87 4.84 -13.69
N GLY A 44 -2.91 5.65 -13.86
CA GLY A 44 -2.97 6.70 -14.89
C GLY A 44 -2.11 7.94 -14.60
N GLU A 45 -1.64 8.10 -13.37
CA GLU A 45 -0.83 9.24 -12.92
C GLU A 45 0.68 8.95 -12.95
N GLY A 46 1.08 7.78 -13.44
CA GLY A 46 2.47 7.33 -13.52
C GLY A 46 3.12 7.03 -12.16
N ALA A 47 4.43 6.80 -12.18
CA ALA A 47 5.18 6.39 -10.98
C ALA A 47 5.07 7.38 -9.82
N ARG A 48 5.13 8.69 -10.12
CA ARG A 48 5.09 9.74 -9.09
C ARG A 48 3.70 9.84 -8.43
N GLY A 49 2.62 9.65 -9.21
CA GLY A 49 1.27 9.59 -8.65
C GLY A 49 1.04 8.35 -7.79
N MET A 50 1.52 7.19 -8.22
CA MET A 50 1.48 5.96 -7.43
C MET A 50 2.28 6.09 -6.13
N GLN A 51 3.49 6.69 -6.17
CA GLN A 51 4.27 6.99 -4.97
C GLN A 51 3.50 7.90 -4.00
N ALA A 52 2.84 8.93 -4.50
CA ALA A 52 2.08 9.85 -3.66
C ALA A 52 0.94 9.14 -2.92
N VAL A 53 0.19 8.27 -3.59
CA VAL A 53 -0.87 7.47 -2.95
C VAL A 53 -0.28 6.49 -1.95
N ALA A 54 0.86 5.84 -2.25
CA ALA A 54 1.57 4.96 -1.31
C ALA A 54 2.01 5.72 -0.05
N ASN A 55 2.49 6.95 -0.20
CA ASN A 55 2.85 7.82 0.93
C ASN A 55 1.63 8.15 1.81
N VAL A 56 0.45 8.44 1.21
CA VAL A 56 -0.79 8.63 1.97
C VAL A 56 -1.15 7.38 2.79
N ILE A 57 -1.03 6.19 2.19
CA ILE A 57 -1.26 4.92 2.91
C ILE A 57 -0.32 4.83 4.13
N MET A 58 0.98 5.05 3.94
CA MET A 58 1.96 5.01 5.04
C MET A 58 1.71 6.07 6.10
N ASN A 59 1.31 7.28 5.70
CA ASN A 59 0.98 8.35 6.65
C ASN A 59 -0.24 7.99 7.49
N ARG A 60 -1.24 7.32 6.91
CA ARG A 60 -2.39 6.79 7.66
C ARG A 60 -1.98 5.69 8.63
N VAL A 61 -1.12 4.76 8.22
CA VAL A 61 -0.56 3.72 9.13
C VAL A 61 0.19 4.37 10.30
N LYS A 62 1.03 5.39 10.03
CA LYS A 62 1.78 6.12 11.07
C LYS A 62 0.86 6.85 12.05
N LYS A 63 -0.23 7.46 11.56
CA LYS A 63 -1.24 8.08 12.44
C LYS A 63 -2.03 7.07 13.24
N ASN A 64 -2.11 5.82 12.76
CA ASN A 64 -2.82 4.72 13.43
C ASN A 64 -4.29 5.09 13.79
N GLY A 65 -4.80 4.59 14.90
CA GLY A 65 -6.12 4.92 15.40
C GLY A 65 -7.23 4.61 14.40
N TRP A 66 -7.99 5.62 14.03
CA TRP A 66 -9.14 5.45 13.14
C TRP A 66 -8.79 4.90 11.76
N TYR A 67 -7.60 5.19 11.23
CA TYR A 67 -7.20 4.72 9.89
C TYR A 67 -6.91 3.22 9.85
N GLY A 68 -6.31 2.65 10.90
CA GLY A 68 -5.84 1.28 10.97
C GLY A 68 -4.37 1.20 11.37
N ALA A 69 -3.92 0.03 11.82
CA ALA A 69 -2.57 -0.21 12.35
C ALA A 69 -1.60 -0.84 11.33
N SER A 70 -2.10 -1.29 10.18
CA SER A 70 -1.33 -1.90 9.11
C SER A 70 -1.75 -1.37 7.74
N ILE A 71 -0.95 -1.62 6.71
CA ILE A 71 -1.31 -1.27 5.33
C ILE A 71 -2.62 -1.94 4.95
N LYS A 72 -2.76 -3.23 5.24
CA LYS A 72 -3.98 -3.99 4.98
C LYS A 72 -5.20 -3.36 5.65
N ASP A 73 -5.10 -3.00 6.94
CA ASP A 73 -6.20 -2.37 7.66
C ASP A 73 -6.61 -1.04 7.03
N VAL A 74 -5.62 -0.22 6.65
CA VAL A 74 -5.86 1.08 6.02
C VAL A 74 -6.54 0.92 4.66
N VAL A 75 -6.04 0.05 3.79
CA VAL A 75 -6.54 -0.03 2.41
C VAL A 75 -7.87 -0.75 2.30
N LEU A 76 -8.14 -1.72 3.16
CA LEU A 76 -9.40 -2.46 3.18
C LEU A 76 -10.48 -1.81 4.05
N LYS A 77 -10.15 -0.75 4.78
CA LYS A 77 -11.16 -0.05 5.57
C LYS A 77 -12.24 0.54 4.65
N PRO A 78 -13.53 0.30 4.94
CA PRO A 78 -14.63 0.82 4.11
C PRO A 78 -14.49 2.30 3.82
N TRP A 79 -14.69 2.69 2.57
CA TRP A 79 -14.66 4.07 2.07
C TRP A 79 -13.31 4.78 2.07
N GLN A 80 -12.22 4.10 2.45
CA GLN A 80 -10.86 4.68 2.40
C GLN A 80 -10.30 4.72 0.97
N PHE A 81 -10.40 3.60 0.25
CA PHE A 81 -9.96 3.46 -1.13
C PHE A 81 -11.05 2.78 -1.95
N SER A 82 -11.62 3.53 -2.89
CA SER A 82 -12.80 3.07 -3.65
C SER A 82 -12.52 1.83 -4.49
N CYS A 83 -11.28 1.64 -4.94
CA CYS A 83 -10.88 0.51 -5.75
C CYS A 83 -11.08 -0.87 -5.07
N TRP A 84 -11.31 -0.90 -3.76
CA TRP A 84 -11.65 -2.13 -3.03
C TRP A 84 -13.17 -2.34 -2.85
N ASN A 85 -14.00 -1.35 -3.14
CA ASN A 85 -15.46 -1.47 -3.03
C ASN A 85 -16.00 -2.31 -4.19
N ASP A 86 -16.90 -3.24 -3.92
CA ASP A 86 -17.40 -4.18 -4.92
C ASP A 86 -18.15 -3.50 -6.08
N ASN A 87 -18.72 -2.33 -5.84
CA ASN A 87 -19.39 -1.51 -6.85
C ASN A 87 -18.45 -0.60 -7.66
N ASP A 88 -17.15 -0.56 -7.36
CA ASP A 88 -16.16 0.19 -8.13
C ASP A 88 -15.63 -0.67 -9.29
N LYS A 89 -15.59 -0.10 -10.49
CA LYS A 89 -15.08 -0.78 -11.69
C LYS A 89 -13.62 -1.21 -11.57
N ASN A 90 -12.82 -0.54 -10.74
CA ASN A 90 -11.43 -0.91 -10.48
C ASN A 90 -11.31 -2.14 -9.57
N SER A 91 -12.34 -2.51 -8.82
CA SER A 91 -12.30 -3.65 -7.89
C SER A 91 -11.94 -4.97 -8.60
N SER A 92 -12.59 -5.27 -9.72
CA SER A 92 -12.25 -6.44 -10.53
C SER A 92 -10.85 -6.35 -11.12
N ILE A 93 -10.45 -5.15 -11.58
CA ILE A 93 -9.14 -4.92 -12.19
C ILE A 93 -8.02 -5.23 -11.20
N ILE A 94 -8.08 -4.67 -9.98
CA ILE A 94 -7.02 -4.88 -8.98
C ILE A 94 -6.99 -6.30 -8.44
N LYS A 95 -8.15 -6.96 -8.29
CA LYS A 95 -8.24 -8.35 -7.82
C LYS A 95 -7.66 -9.35 -8.83
N GLN A 96 -7.80 -9.08 -10.14
CA GLN A 96 -7.37 -9.95 -11.23
C GLN A 96 -6.00 -9.58 -11.80
N ALA A 97 -5.42 -8.42 -11.43
CA ALA A 97 -4.15 -7.98 -11.94
C ALA A 97 -3.03 -9.00 -11.64
N ASN A 98 -2.32 -9.41 -12.69
CA ASN A 98 -1.20 -10.32 -12.60
C ASN A 98 0.13 -9.60 -12.25
N ALA A 99 1.18 -10.39 -12.02
CA ALA A 99 2.49 -9.85 -11.62
C ALA A 99 3.09 -8.87 -12.64
N ALA A 100 2.89 -9.09 -13.95
CA ALA A 100 3.39 -8.20 -14.98
C ALA A 100 2.69 -6.84 -14.94
N GLN A 101 1.36 -6.83 -14.75
CA GLN A 101 0.57 -5.60 -14.61
C GLN A 101 0.92 -4.82 -13.33
N LEU A 102 1.21 -5.52 -12.25
CA LEU A 102 1.54 -4.91 -10.96
C LEU A 102 3.02 -4.57 -10.79
N LYS A 103 3.91 -4.91 -11.73
CA LYS A 103 5.36 -4.80 -11.57
C LYS A 103 5.79 -3.42 -11.06
N GLN A 104 5.43 -2.36 -11.74
CA GLN A 104 5.82 -0.99 -11.35
C GLN A 104 5.21 -0.60 -10.00
N ALA A 105 3.94 -0.89 -9.77
CA ALA A 105 3.29 -0.61 -8.51
C ALA A 105 3.94 -1.37 -7.35
N ARG A 106 4.35 -2.61 -7.58
CA ARG A 106 5.05 -3.43 -6.57
C ARG A 106 6.42 -2.87 -6.23
N GLU A 107 7.22 -2.48 -7.23
CA GLU A 107 8.52 -1.84 -7.01
C GLU A 107 8.39 -0.54 -6.19
N ILE A 108 7.36 0.27 -6.48
CA ILE A 108 7.08 1.49 -5.73
C ILE A 108 6.65 1.16 -4.29
N ALA A 109 5.75 0.19 -4.10
CA ALA A 109 5.29 -0.23 -2.79
C ALA A 109 6.46 -0.71 -1.91
N ASP A 110 7.32 -1.59 -2.44
CA ASP A 110 8.49 -2.10 -1.72
C ASP A 110 9.43 -0.97 -1.30
N LYS A 111 9.70 -0.01 -2.19
CA LYS A 111 10.59 1.14 -1.92
C LYS A 111 9.99 2.15 -0.93
N VAL A 112 8.69 2.36 -0.95
CA VAL A 112 8.01 3.23 0.03
C VAL A 112 7.98 2.55 1.41
N ILE A 113 7.70 1.26 1.47
CA ILE A 113 7.68 0.49 2.73
C ILE A 113 9.08 0.43 3.36
N SER A 114 10.13 0.24 2.56
CA SER A 114 11.53 0.23 3.03
C SER A 114 12.07 1.60 3.40
N GLY A 115 11.39 2.68 3.01
CA GLY A 115 11.86 4.06 3.20
C GLY A 115 12.86 4.55 2.15
N GLU A 116 13.13 3.77 1.10
CA GLU A 116 14.00 4.18 -0.02
C GLU A 116 13.36 5.34 -0.81
N LEU A 117 12.03 5.34 -0.99
CA LEU A 117 11.29 6.46 -1.54
C LEU A 117 10.69 7.30 -0.41
N PRO A 118 11.11 8.58 -0.27
CA PRO A 118 10.62 9.47 0.79
C PRO A 118 9.17 9.90 0.54
N ASP A 119 8.54 10.44 1.59
CA ASP A 119 7.22 11.07 1.47
C ASP A 119 7.30 12.37 0.67
N ILE A 120 6.67 12.38 -0.51
CA ILE A 120 6.58 13.55 -1.39
C ILE A 120 5.28 14.34 -1.20
N THR A 121 4.41 13.91 -0.28
CA THR A 121 3.10 14.53 -0.05
C THR A 121 3.07 15.50 1.13
N GLY A 122 4.19 15.61 1.88
CA GLY A 122 4.26 16.48 3.06
C GLY A 122 3.39 16.01 4.22
N GLY A 123 3.32 14.71 4.46
CA GLY A 123 2.54 14.11 5.54
C GLY A 123 1.06 13.94 5.25
N ALA A 124 0.64 14.07 4.00
CA ALA A 124 -0.78 14.04 3.64
C ALA A 124 -1.45 12.72 4.02
N THR A 125 -2.67 12.84 4.50
CA THR A 125 -3.59 11.73 4.78
C THR A 125 -4.85 11.76 3.90
N HIS A 126 -5.05 12.86 3.18
CA HIS A 126 -6.18 13.07 2.27
C HIS A 126 -5.70 13.58 0.92
N TYR A 127 -6.43 13.22 -0.13
CA TYR A 127 -6.22 13.77 -1.46
C TYR A 127 -7.51 13.71 -2.27
N TYR A 128 -7.59 14.53 -3.31
CA TYR A 128 -8.66 14.48 -4.28
C TYR A 128 -8.18 14.95 -5.66
N ALA A 129 -8.87 14.51 -6.72
CA ALA A 129 -8.54 14.90 -8.09
C ALA A 129 -8.93 16.35 -8.35
N SER A 130 -8.06 17.11 -8.99
CA SER A 130 -8.27 18.53 -9.32
C SER A 130 -9.49 18.79 -10.22
N SER A 131 -9.99 17.75 -10.89
CA SER A 131 -11.16 17.80 -11.76
C SER A 131 -12.52 17.80 -11.02
N ILE A 132 -12.53 17.53 -9.71
CA ILE A 132 -13.75 17.53 -8.91
C ILE A 132 -13.81 18.75 -7.99
N LYS A 133 -15.04 19.09 -7.56
CA LYS A 133 -15.25 20.14 -6.55
C LYS A 133 -14.52 19.77 -5.26
N ALA A 134 -13.86 20.77 -4.64
CA ALA A 134 -13.15 20.58 -3.39
C ALA A 134 -14.08 20.00 -2.31
N PRO A 135 -13.73 18.85 -1.71
CA PRO A 135 -14.49 18.27 -0.60
C PRO A 135 -14.53 19.18 0.62
N VAL A 136 -15.56 19.04 1.45
CA VAL A 136 -15.78 19.90 2.63
C VAL A 136 -14.61 19.88 3.61
N TRP A 137 -13.97 18.73 3.79
CA TRP A 137 -12.82 18.56 4.69
C TRP A 137 -11.60 19.42 4.32
N THR A 138 -11.49 19.89 3.07
CA THR A 138 -10.40 20.80 2.66
C THR A 138 -10.42 22.14 3.39
N LYS A 139 -11.56 22.53 3.98
CA LYS A 139 -11.70 23.76 4.75
C LYS A 139 -11.02 23.71 6.12
N THR A 140 -10.74 22.51 6.62
CA THR A 140 -10.16 22.28 7.95
C THR A 140 -8.77 21.65 7.90
N MET A 141 -8.24 21.41 6.70
CA MET A 141 -6.92 20.80 6.49
C MET A 141 -6.03 21.70 5.65
N ASN A 142 -4.73 21.53 5.79
CA ASN A 142 -3.74 22.29 5.03
C ASN A 142 -3.36 21.53 3.75
N LYS A 143 -3.37 22.24 2.61
CA LYS A 143 -2.83 21.69 1.38
C LYS A 143 -1.31 21.62 1.48
N THR A 144 -0.74 20.41 1.31
CA THR A 144 0.70 20.15 1.47
C THR A 144 1.42 19.90 0.16
N ALA A 145 0.72 19.39 -0.86
CA ALA A 145 1.33 19.13 -2.16
C ALA A 145 0.30 19.17 -3.31
N THR A 146 0.82 19.35 -4.53
CA THR A 146 0.13 19.12 -5.79
C THR A 146 1.00 18.19 -6.61
N ILE A 147 0.49 16.99 -6.96
CA ILE A 147 1.22 15.98 -7.71
C ILE A 147 0.29 15.43 -8.80
N GLY A 148 0.71 15.57 -10.07
CA GLY A 148 -0.16 15.26 -11.20
C GLY A 148 -1.48 16.00 -11.09
N ASN A 149 -2.57 15.30 -11.26
CA ASN A 149 -3.94 15.83 -11.19
C ASN A 149 -4.55 15.75 -9.78
N HIS A 150 -3.74 15.67 -8.73
CA HIS A 150 -4.23 15.52 -7.35
C HIS A 150 -3.69 16.59 -6.40
N TYR A 151 -4.54 17.01 -5.49
CA TYR A 151 -4.23 17.90 -4.36
C TYR A 151 -4.17 17.08 -3.07
N PHE A 152 -3.09 17.23 -2.29
CA PHE A 152 -2.81 16.48 -1.07
C PHE A 152 -2.91 17.39 0.16
N TYR A 153 -3.42 16.82 1.28
CA TYR A 153 -3.75 17.57 2.51
C TYR A 153 -3.37 16.78 3.77
N ALA A 154 -2.88 17.52 4.79
CA ALA A 154 -2.55 17.01 6.12
C ALA A 154 -3.23 17.83 7.22
#